data_0910db1a3f51092302d8512689a41259
#
_entry.id   0910db1a3f51092302d8512689a41259
#
_cell.length_a   1.000
_cell.length_b   1.000
_cell.length_c   1.000
_cell.angle_alpha   90.00
_cell.angle_beta   90.00
_cell.angle_gamma   90.00
#
_symmetry.space_group_name_H-M   'P 1'
#
loop_
_entity.id
_entity.type
_entity.pdbx_description
1 polymer ?
#
loop_
_entity_poly.entity_id
_entity_poly.type
_entity_poly.pdbx_seq_one_letter_code
_entity_poly.pdbx_strand_id
1 'polypeptide(L)'
;MENLAIYNAVRSVPDSAKRRIEAGRLKGKTDINPMWRIKALTEKFGPCGFGWKYVITDKRLEQGANGEVAAFLDIDLFVKADGVWSDAIPGTGGSAFVAKEKNGPYTSDECFKMALTDAISVACKAPGFGADVYW
;
A
#
# COMPACT_ATOMS: atom_id res chain seq x y z
N MET A 1 7.82 -23.71 -7.85
CA MET A 1 7.07 -22.52 -8.37
C MET A 1 7.91 -21.84 -9.46
N GLU A 2 7.30 -21.56 -10.60
CA GLU A 2 7.96 -20.76 -11.62
C GLU A 2 8.18 -19.33 -11.13
N ASN A 3 9.29 -18.73 -11.57
CA ASN A 3 9.71 -17.41 -11.07
C ASN A 3 8.68 -16.30 -11.32
N LEU A 4 7.96 -16.35 -12.44
CA LEU A 4 6.97 -15.34 -12.81
C LEU A 4 5.54 -15.72 -12.50
N ALA A 5 5.30 -16.85 -11.83
CA ALA A 5 3.94 -17.35 -11.60
C ALA A 5 3.08 -16.35 -10.83
N ILE A 6 3.57 -15.84 -9.70
CA ILE A 6 2.85 -14.85 -8.90
C ILE A 6 2.74 -13.53 -9.64
N TYR A 7 3.87 -13.03 -10.17
CA TYR A 7 3.92 -11.76 -10.88
C TYR A 7 2.89 -11.70 -12.01
N ASN A 8 2.87 -12.74 -12.87
CA ASN A 8 1.94 -12.79 -13.99
C ASN A 8 0.48 -12.89 -13.57
N ALA A 9 0.21 -13.52 -12.42
CA ALA A 9 -1.15 -13.66 -11.91
C ALA A 9 -1.74 -12.34 -11.36
N VAL A 10 -0.89 -11.40 -10.90
CA VAL A 10 -1.34 -10.22 -10.15
C VAL A 10 -0.98 -8.88 -10.81
N ARG A 11 -0.35 -8.92 -11.98
CA ARG A 11 0.18 -7.72 -12.65
C ARG A 11 -0.89 -6.80 -13.23
N SER A 12 -2.03 -7.34 -13.65
CA SER A 12 -3.08 -6.59 -14.36
C SER A 12 -4.11 -6.04 -13.38
N VAL A 13 -4.42 -4.76 -13.54
CA VAL A 13 -5.44 -4.08 -12.73
C VAL A 13 -6.67 -3.86 -13.60
N PRO A 14 -7.87 -4.27 -13.15
CA PRO A 14 -9.09 -3.97 -13.92
C PRO A 14 -9.34 -2.46 -13.97
N ASP A 15 -9.96 -2.00 -15.04
CA ASP A 15 -10.24 -0.58 -15.24
C ASP A 15 -11.07 0.03 -14.10
N SER A 16 -11.97 -0.77 -13.52
CA SER A 16 -12.80 -0.32 -12.39
C SER A 16 -11.99 0.02 -11.14
N ALA A 17 -10.75 -0.46 -11.03
CA ALA A 17 -9.88 -0.18 -9.90
C ALA A 17 -8.80 0.88 -10.21
N LYS A 18 -8.82 1.44 -11.41
CA LYS A 18 -7.88 2.47 -11.84
C LYS A 18 -8.57 3.82 -11.99
N ARG A 19 -7.84 4.86 -11.67
CA ARG A 19 -8.29 6.25 -11.90
C ARG A 19 -7.09 7.10 -12.27
N ARG A 20 -7.26 7.94 -13.29
CA ARG A 20 -6.25 8.93 -13.65
C ARG A 20 -6.26 10.07 -12.65
N ILE A 21 -5.08 10.47 -12.19
CA ILE A 21 -4.93 11.61 -11.29
C ILE A 21 -5.02 12.88 -12.13
N GLU A 22 -5.98 13.75 -11.80
CA GLU A 22 -6.34 14.93 -12.62
C GLU A 22 -5.60 16.19 -12.19
N ALA A 23 -5.06 16.24 -10.96
CA ALA A 23 -4.46 17.45 -10.41
C ALA A 23 -3.30 17.14 -9.46
N GLY A 24 -2.49 18.17 -9.17
CA GLY A 24 -1.39 18.06 -8.23
C GLY A 24 -0.11 17.53 -8.86
N ARG A 25 0.84 17.18 -8.01
CA ARG A 25 2.18 16.72 -8.45
C ARG A 25 2.15 15.41 -9.23
N LEU A 26 1.13 14.58 -9.00
CA LEU A 26 1.00 13.27 -9.64
C LEU A 26 0.07 13.28 -10.84
N LYS A 27 -0.32 14.48 -11.33
CA LYS A 27 -1.21 14.62 -12.48
C LYS A 27 -0.72 13.78 -13.66
N GLY A 28 -1.62 13.08 -14.29
CA GLY A 28 -1.35 12.21 -15.43
C GLY A 28 -0.94 10.79 -15.07
N LYS A 29 -0.63 10.52 -13.81
CA LYS A 29 -0.35 9.17 -13.34
C LYS A 29 -1.65 8.43 -13.02
N THR A 30 -1.55 7.11 -12.96
CA THR A 30 -2.69 6.25 -12.62
C THR A 30 -2.65 5.91 -11.15
N ASP A 31 -3.78 6.12 -10.48
CA ASP A 31 -4.00 5.69 -9.11
C ASP A 31 -4.75 4.37 -9.11
N ILE A 32 -4.33 3.46 -8.25
CA ILE A 32 -4.99 2.17 -8.05
C ILE A 32 -5.74 2.23 -6.74
N ASN A 33 -7.03 1.85 -6.76
CA ASN A 33 -7.79 1.73 -5.52
C ASN A 33 -7.08 0.72 -4.60
N PRO A 34 -6.64 1.12 -3.39
CA PRO A 34 -5.89 0.24 -2.51
C PRO A 34 -6.68 -1.01 -2.09
N MET A 35 -8.00 -0.95 -2.06
CA MET A 35 -8.82 -2.12 -1.74
C MET A 35 -8.73 -3.20 -2.81
N TRP A 36 -8.40 -2.84 -4.06
CA TRP A 36 -8.14 -3.85 -5.08
C TRP A 36 -6.94 -4.73 -4.71
N ARG A 37 -5.87 -4.14 -4.16
CA ARG A 37 -4.69 -4.93 -3.75
C ARG A 37 -5.04 -5.93 -2.66
N ILE A 38 -5.88 -5.53 -1.71
CA ILE A 38 -6.35 -6.44 -0.65
C ILE A 38 -7.20 -7.57 -1.24
N LYS A 39 -8.08 -7.22 -2.17
CA LYS A 39 -8.88 -8.24 -2.88
C LYS A 39 -7.99 -9.19 -3.68
N ALA A 40 -7.00 -8.67 -4.39
CA ALA A 40 -6.08 -9.47 -5.20
C ALA A 40 -5.21 -10.39 -4.33
N LEU A 41 -4.74 -9.91 -3.19
CA LEU A 41 -4.04 -10.75 -2.20
C LEU A 41 -4.94 -11.91 -1.76
N THR A 42 -6.20 -11.62 -1.45
CA THR A 42 -7.15 -12.61 -1.00
C THR A 42 -7.49 -13.61 -2.10
N GLU A 43 -7.70 -13.15 -3.32
CA GLU A 43 -7.97 -14.03 -4.47
C GLU A 43 -6.80 -14.97 -4.76
N LYS A 44 -5.58 -14.44 -4.67
CA LYS A 44 -4.38 -15.20 -5.03
C LYS A 44 -3.93 -16.16 -3.93
N PHE A 45 -3.98 -15.74 -2.68
CA PHE A 45 -3.35 -16.46 -1.57
C PHE A 45 -4.34 -17.00 -0.53
N GLY A 46 -5.54 -16.44 -0.45
CA GLY A 46 -6.53 -16.80 0.55
C GLY A 46 -6.85 -15.62 1.48
N PRO A 47 -7.78 -15.81 2.43
CA PRO A 47 -8.17 -14.72 3.35
C PRO A 47 -7.01 -14.24 4.21
N CYS A 48 -7.06 -12.97 4.58
CA CYS A 48 -6.08 -12.40 5.51
C CYS A 48 -6.03 -13.20 6.81
N GLY A 49 -4.83 -13.52 7.25
CA GLY A 49 -4.57 -14.36 8.41
C GLY A 49 -4.40 -15.84 8.06
N PHE A 50 -4.89 -16.28 6.92
CA PHE A 50 -4.80 -17.66 6.46
C PHE A 50 -3.87 -17.83 5.27
N GLY A 51 -4.01 -16.97 4.26
CA GLY A 51 -3.20 -17.03 3.04
C GLY A 51 -2.27 -15.84 2.86
N TRP A 52 -2.54 -14.74 3.52
CA TRP A 52 -1.63 -13.59 3.62
C TRP A 52 -1.83 -12.93 4.97
N LYS A 53 -0.81 -12.22 5.43
CA LYS A 53 -0.86 -11.51 6.71
C LYS A 53 0.19 -10.42 6.71
N TYR A 54 0.10 -9.52 7.67
CA TYR A 54 1.13 -8.50 7.88
C TYR A 54 1.39 -8.29 9.37
N VAL A 55 2.57 -7.77 9.65
CA VAL A 55 2.99 -7.38 11.00
C VAL A 55 3.41 -5.92 10.94
N ILE A 56 2.89 -5.09 11.82
CA ILE A 56 3.35 -3.71 11.94
C ILE A 56 4.68 -3.74 12.69
N THR A 57 5.74 -3.24 12.06
CA THR A 57 7.08 -3.27 12.62
C THR A 57 7.50 -1.93 13.24
N ASP A 58 6.90 -0.83 12.78
CA ASP A 58 7.19 0.50 13.32
C ASP A 58 6.06 1.47 13.05
N LYS A 59 5.85 2.39 13.98
CA LYS A 59 4.99 3.57 13.84
C LYS A 59 5.74 4.76 14.38
N ARG A 60 5.78 5.84 13.63
CA ARG A 60 6.46 7.05 14.08
C ARG A 60 5.82 8.31 13.51
N LEU A 61 6.04 9.40 14.22
CA LEU A 61 5.71 10.74 13.76
C LEU A 61 7.01 11.47 13.46
N GLU A 62 7.05 12.15 12.32
CA GLU A 62 8.22 12.92 11.91
C GLU A 62 7.82 14.36 11.61
N GLN A 63 8.63 15.28 12.10
CA GLN A 63 8.46 16.70 11.84
C GLN A 63 8.77 17.01 10.39
N GLY A 64 7.85 17.72 9.75
CA GLY A 64 8.04 18.23 8.39
C GLY A 64 8.21 19.74 8.39
N ALA A 65 8.02 20.33 7.23
CA ALA A 65 8.13 21.78 7.04
C ALA A 65 6.90 22.49 7.61
N ASN A 66 7.09 23.73 8.05
CA ASN A 66 5.99 24.66 8.41
C ASN A 66 5.04 24.14 9.51
N GLY A 67 5.57 23.38 10.47
CA GLY A 67 4.76 22.82 11.54
C GLY A 67 3.94 21.60 11.17
N GLU A 68 4.10 21.09 9.96
CA GLU A 68 3.47 19.85 9.56
C GLU A 68 4.15 18.65 10.20
N VAL A 69 3.39 17.59 10.42
CA VAL A 69 3.90 16.34 11.01
C VAL A 69 3.39 15.19 10.14
N ALA A 70 4.31 14.33 9.71
CA ALA A 70 3.97 13.14 8.95
C ALA A 70 3.95 11.91 9.85
N ALA A 71 2.99 11.03 9.61
CA ALA A 71 2.93 9.72 10.24
C ALA A 71 3.48 8.68 9.27
N PHE A 72 4.40 7.84 9.73
CA PHE A 72 4.93 6.71 8.96
C PHE A 72 4.65 5.41 9.68
N LEU A 73 4.37 4.39 8.89
CA LEU A 73 4.09 3.06 9.41
C LEU A 73 4.75 2.05 8.49
N ASP A 74 5.54 1.16 9.08
CA ASP A 74 6.22 0.09 8.36
C ASP A 74 5.58 -1.24 8.69
N ILE A 75 5.52 -2.11 7.69
CA ILE A 75 5.01 -3.48 7.85
C ILE A 75 5.96 -4.48 7.21
N ASP A 76 5.82 -5.72 7.66
CA ASP A 76 6.24 -6.91 6.94
C ASP A 76 4.99 -7.63 6.46
N LEU A 77 4.89 -7.82 5.15
CA LEU A 77 3.85 -8.61 4.51
C LEU A 77 4.35 -10.03 4.31
N PHE A 78 3.48 -11.00 4.53
CA PHE A 78 3.75 -12.42 4.29
C PHE A 78 2.64 -13.00 3.44
N VAL A 79 3.01 -13.83 2.47
CA VAL A 79 2.06 -14.57 1.65
C VAL A 79 2.35 -16.06 1.74
N LYS A 80 1.32 -16.88 1.61
CA LYS A 80 1.45 -18.33 1.69
C LYS A 80 1.25 -18.94 0.30
N ALA A 81 2.25 -19.65 -0.17
CA ALA A 81 2.19 -20.34 -1.45
C ALA A 81 2.69 -21.76 -1.28
N ASP A 82 1.99 -22.73 -1.88
CA ASP A 82 2.33 -24.15 -1.77
C ASP A 82 2.44 -24.63 -0.32
N GLY A 83 1.58 -24.09 0.55
CA GLY A 83 1.56 -24.45 1.97
C GLY A 83 2.65 -23.84 2.82
N VAL A 84 3.48 -22.96 2.27
CA VAL A 84 4.64 -22.36 2.95
C VAL A 84 4.51 -20.85 2.98
N TRP A 85 4.77 -20.26 4.14
CA TRP A 85 4.83 -18.80 4.27
C TRP A 85 6.12 -18.26 3.65
N SER A 86 5.98 -17.14 2.96
CA SER A 86 7.13 -16.41 2.41
C SER A 86 7.98 -15.78 3.51
N ASP A 87 9.18 -15.35 3.15
CA ASP A 87 9.93 -14.39 3.93
C ASP A 87 9.20 -13.05 3.97
N ALA A 88 9.59 -12.18 4.89
CA ALA A 88 9.01 -10.86 5.03
C ALA A 88 9.18 -10.03 3.76
N ILE A 89 8.10 -9.38 3.33
CA ILE A 89 8.08 -8.45 2.21
C ILE A 89 7.79 -7.08 2.79
N PRO A 90 8.80 -6.20 2.92
CA PRO A 90 8.61 -4.94 3.63
C PRO A 90 7.81 -3.93 2.83
N GLY A 91 7.08 -3.10 3.55
CA GLY A 91 6.38 -1.96 2.98
C GLY A 91 6.39 -0.81 3.97
N THR A 92 6.44 0.40 3.45
CA THR A 92 6.34 1.62 4.25
C THR A 92 5.22 2.47 3.71
N GLY A 93 4.48 3.09 4.61
CA GLY A 93 3.39 3.98 4.25
C GLY A 93 3.45 5.26 5.03
N GLY A 94 2.89 6.33 4.47
CA GLY A 94 2.86 7.62 5.10
C GLY A 94 1.53 8.33 4.93
N SER A 95 1.25 9.21 5.88
CA SER A 95 0.08 10.09 5.83
C SER A 95 0.35 11.31 6.71
N ALA A 96 -0.35 12.41 6.46
CA ALA A 96 -0.22 13.59 7.29
C ALA A 96 -0.94 13.39 8.63
N PHE A 97 -0.22 13.60 9.72
CA PHE A 97 -0.82 13.72 11.06
C PHE A 97 -1.28 15.15 11.30
N VAL A 98 -0.38 16.12 11.07
CA VAL A 98 -0.75 17.54 11.08
C VAL A 98 -0.46 18.08 9.67
N ALA A 99 -1.50 18.46 8.95
CA ALA A 99 -1.42 19.05 7.64
C ALA A 99 -1.76 20.53 7.72
N LYS A 100 -1.07 21.34 6.90
CA LYS A 100 -1.40 22.75 6.76
C LYS A 100 -2.44 22.89 5.65
N GLU A 101 -3.63 23.31 6.06
CA GLU A 101 -4.74 23.47 5.13
C GLU A 101 -5.14 24.94 5.01
N LYS A 102 -6.07 25.24 4.10
CA LYS A 102 -6.51 26.59 3.77
C LYS A 102 -6.92 27.38 5.00
N ASN A 103 -7.58 26.74 5.98
CA ASN A 103 -8.09 27.37 7.19
C ASN A 103 -7.19 27.16 8.41
N GLY A 104 -5.94 26.76 8.18
CA GLY A 104 -4.97 26.52 9.26
C GLY A 104 -4.59 25.06 9.41
N PRO A 105 -3.87 24.71 10.48
CA PRO A 105 -3.46 23.33 10.71
C PRO A 105 -4.65 22.41 10.98
N TYR A 106 -4.59 21.20 10.44
CA TYR A 106 -5.58 20.16 10.69
C TYR A 106 -4.89 18.92 11.23
N THR A 107 -5.39 18.37 12.33
CA THR A 107 -4.87 17.15 12.92
C THR A 107 -5.75 15.97 12.52
N SER A 108 -5.14 14.96 11.89
CA SER A 108 -5.84 13.76 11.43
C SER A 108 -5.84 12.69 12.52
N ASP A 109 -7.01 12.18 12.85
CA ASP A 109 -7.15 11.00 13.72
C ASP A 109 -7.11 9.69 12.93
N GLU A 110 -6.98 9.76 11.59
CA GLU A 110 -6.96 8.61 10.69
C GLU A 110 -5.58 8.36 10.07
N CYS A 111 -4.58 9.15 10.44
CA CYS A 111 -3.28 9.13 9.75
C CYS A 111 -2.62 7.74 9.74
N PHE A 112 -2.66 7.01 10.86
CA PHE A 112 -2.08 5.67 10.90
C PHE A 112 -2.90 4.62 10.17
N LYS A 113 -4.22 4.80 10.10
CA LYS A 113 -5.08 3.93 9.27
C LYS A 113 -4.73 4.08 7.80
N MET A 114 -4.55 5.32 7.34
CA MET A 114 -4.17 5.64 5.97
C MET A 114 -2.74 5.17 5.68
N ALA A 115 -1.81 5.39 6.61
CA ALA A 115 -0.43 4.95 6.49
C ALA A 115 -0.35 3.41 6.39
N LEU A 116 -1.17 2.68 7.14
CA LEU A 116 -1.24 1.21 7.07
C LEU A 116 -1.68 0.74 5.68
N THR A 117 -2.75 1.32 5.15
CA THR A 117 -3.24 0.98 3.81
C THR A 117 -2.18 1.27 2.75
N ASP A 118 -1.48 2.39 2.88
CA ASP A 118 -0.38 2.76 1.99
C ASP A 118 0.80 1.78 2.11
N ALA A 119 1.15 1.36 3.32
CA ALA A 119 2.22 0.39 3.55
C ALA A 119 1.91 -0.96 2.89
N ILE A 120 0.67 -1.43 2.99
CA ILE A 120 0.24 -2.66 2.31
C ILE A 120 0.39 -2.50 0.79
N SER A 121 -0.04 -1.36 0.25
CA SER A 121 0.08 -1.05 -1.18
C SER A 121 1.54 -1.07 -1.65
N VAL A 122 2.44 -0.49 -0.86
CA VAL A 122 3.87 -0.47 -1.18
C VAL A 122 4.46 -1.88 -1.11
N ALA A 123 4.12 -2.67 -0.08
CA ALA A 123 4.59 -4.04 0.04
C ALA A 123 4.15 -4.92 -1.14
N CYS A 124 3.00 -4.63 -1.72
CA CYS A 124 2.47 -5.38 -2.87
C CYS A 124 3.22 -5.13 -4.18
N LYS A 125 4.05 -4.08 -4.26
CA LYS A 125 4.77 -3.74 -5.51
C LYS A 125 5.80 -4.79 -5.88
N ALA A 126 6.61 -5.24 -4.95
CA ALA A 126 7.68 -6.20 -5.25
C ALA A 126 7.16 -7.54 -5.77
N PRO A 127 6.07 -8.12 -5.22
CA PRO A 127 5.48 -9.32 -5.80
C PRO A 127 4.84 -9.14 -7.18
N GLY A 128 4.57 -7.91 -7.59
CA GLY A 128 4.06 -7.60 -8.92
C GLY A 128 2.61 -7.13 -8.99
N PHE A 129 1.96 -6.91 -7.85
CA PHE A 129 0.56 -6.45 -7.84
C PHE A 129 0.44 -5.11 -8.57
N GLY A 130 -0.35 -5.11 -9.66
CA GLY A 130 -0.58 -3.92 -10.43
C GLY A 130 0.62 -3.44 -11.24
N ALA A 131 1.60 -4.29 -11.47
CA ALA A 131 2.87 -3.91 -12.11
C ALA A 131 2.69 -3.25 -13.47
N ASP A 132 1.68 -3.63 -14.24
CA ASP A 132 1.45 -3.07 -15.58
C ASP A 132 1.15 -1.58 -15.56
N VAL A 133 0.67 -1.04 -14.44
CA VAL A 133 0.37 0.39 -14.29
C VAL A 133 1.65 1.23 -14.23
N TYR A 134 2.76 0.64 -13.82
CA TYR A 134 4.03 1.37 -13.60
C TYR A 134 5.02 1.26 -14.78
N TRP A 135 4.67 0.54 -15.81
CA TRP A 135 5.54 0.40 -17.01
C TRP A 135 5.48 1.64 -17.90
#